data_5297bd19a2574c1ff780fbc0310a9d4e
#
_entry.id   5297bd19a2574c1ff780fbc0310a9d4e
#
_cell.length_a   1.000
_cell.length_b   1.000
_cell.length_c   1.000
_cell.angle_alpha   90.00
_cell.angle_beta   90.00
_cell.angle_gamma   90.00
#
_symmetry.space_group_name_H-M   'P 1'
#
loop_
_entity.id
_entity.type
_entity.pdbx_description
1 polymer ?
#
loop_
_entity_poly.entity_id
_entity_poly.type
_entity_poly.pdbx_seq_one_letter_code
_entity_poly.pdbx_strand_id
1 'polypeptide(L)'
;MIRSLPLVRRTLLLSVCGLFLFSGRLFAGNPLLMPSEAPYGAPRFDRIHAADIMPAIEEGIRAYKAGIAKIRALDPAEATFENVVVPLDRADSLLDVPRAVLGYLKSNFGGDSVIRISLESAQLTGEAYDAVTLDTAIFRLVKAVYDRRDAAGLDSLQLRTLGKVYRSYIRGGALCTPGQKERLKELNREISLKRIRHGQNITQATQEFVLYVQDSSLLDGLAGTTRQRFARNAARQGHQGVWAVGFTNGDYASVMASATNRDLRRRLYEAYTSRCMDGKYDNRQLSVDIVNLRLERARMLGYENYAAYTLETNMAGTPEKVRELLLPLKDAAAGKGRAERAELEAFAVKYERDSAFRLEPWDVAFYSGKLRKAKFGSELGRMRNYLLFDNVLNDGVFYVANRLFGITLTQRTDIPVFHPDVLTFEAKDAEGRPLGLLYLDCFVRKGKRGGAWCSRLRGYSCAGEREVLPLVTISCNFSRAAEGRPKLLSTSEVKTLFHEFGHALAGFLSRGPYPQVTG
;
A
#
# COMPACT_ATOMS: atom_id res chain seq x y z
N MET A 1 35.45 -14.23 64.07
CA MET A 1 36.17 -13.78 62.85
C MET A 1 35.34 -14.06 61.63
N ILE A 2 34.57 -13.09 61.17
CA ILE A 2 33.79 -13.17 59.93
C ILE A 2 34.49 -12.24 58.96
N ARG A 3 35.17 -12.81 57.95
CA ARG A 3 35.85 -12.05 56.90
C ARG A 3 34.82 -11.59 55.86
N SER A 4 34.84 -10.29 55.64
CA SER A 4 34.08 -9.53 54.65
C SER A 4 34.40 -9.98 53.23
N LEU A 5 33.36 -10.35 52.43
CA LEU A 5 33.41 -10.45 50.98
C LEU A 5 33.19 -9.06 50.36
N PRO A 6 33.89 -8.69 49.28
CA PRO A 6 33.89 -7.33 48.80
C PRO A 6 32.56 -6.96 48.09
N LEU A 7 32.14 -5.74 48.36
CA LEU A 7 30.91 -5.05 47.91
C LEU A 7 30.66 -5.08 46.38
N VAL A 8 31.71 -5.27 45.58
CA VAL A 8 31.68 -5.23 44.10
C VAL A 8 30.91 -6.41 43.48
N ARG A 9 30.87 -7.58 44.10
CA ARG A 9 30.14 -8.75 43.58
C ARG A 9 28.63 -8.68 43.81
N ARG A 10 28.13 -7.91 44.77
CA ARG A 10 26.68 -7.73 45.01
C ARG A 10 26.06 -6.73 44.05
N THR A 11 26.81 -5.72 43.62
CA THR A 11 26.30 -4.72 42.66
C THR A 11 26.20 -5.28 41.25
N LEU A 12 27.08 -6.19 40.83
CA LEU A 12 27.01 -6.82 39.51
C LEU A 12 25.85 -7.82 39.40
N LEU A 13 25.53 -8.57 40.46
CA LEU A 13 24.39 -9.50 40.47
C LEU A 13 23.04 -8.78 40.48
N LEU A 14 22.94 -7.62 41.13
CA LEU A 14 21.73 -6.80 41.12
C LEU A 14 21.51 -6.08 39.77
N SER A 15 22.58 -5.68 39.07
CA SER A 15 22.50 -5.06 37.75
C SER A 15 22.08 -6.06 36.65
N VAL A 16 22.53 -7.32 36.71
CA VAL A 16 22.15 -8.36 35.74
C VAL A 16 20.71 -8.83 35.95
N CYS A 17 20.25 -8.97 37.20
CA CYS A 17 18.85 -9.27 37.49
C CYS A 17 17.91 -8.09 37.16
N GLY A 18 18.36 -6.84 37.31
CA GLY A 18 17.60 -5.64 36.96
C GLY A 18 17.42 -5.49 35.45
N LEU A 19 18.41 -5.84 34.63
CA LEU A 19 18.33 -5.81 33.18
C LEU A 19 17.41 -6.91 32.63
N PHE A 20 17.37 -8.10 33.23
CA PHE A 20 16.45 -9.18 32.83
C PHE A 20 15.00 -8.90 33.24
N LEU A 21 14.77 -8.19 34.36
CA LEU A 21 13.42 -7.79 34.79
C LEU A 21 12.90 -6.59 33.99
N PHE A 22 13.76 -5.72 33.45
CA PHE A 22 13.34 -4.58 32.62
C PHE A 22 13.00 -5.00 31.19
N SER A 23 13.71 -5.97 30.62
CA SER A 23 13.37 -6.52 29.28
C SER A 23 12.05 -7.32 29.31
N GLY A 24 11.80 -8.11 30.35
CA GLY A 24 10.56 -8.87 30.49
C GLY A 24 9.28 -8.01 30.69
N ARG A 25 9.40 -6.82 31.29
CA ARG A 25 8.27 -5.89 31.43
C ARG A 25 7.94 -5.09 30.17
N LEU A 26 8.91 -4.84 29.28
CA LEU A 26 8.68 -4.16 28.00
C LEU A 26 7.83 -4.99 27.02
N PHE A 27 7.87 -6.31 27.11
CA PHE A 27 7.11 -7.21 26.23
C PHE A 27 5.72 -7.59 26.78
N ALA A 28 5.54 -7.64 28.09
CA ALA A 28 4.28 -8.06 28.73
C ALA A 28 3.10 -7.07 28.55
N GLY A 29 3.34 -5.90 27.96
CA GLY A 29 2.33 -4.85 27.74
C GLY A 29 2.26 -4.31 26.30
N ASN A 30 2.97 -4.91 25.32
CA ASN A 30 2.94 -4.39 23.93
C ASN A 30 1.58 -4.69 23.28
N PRO A 31 0.79 -3.64 22.91
CA PRO A 31 -0.55 -3.82 22.38
C PRO A 31 -0.59 -4.51 21.01
N LEU A 32 0.55 -4.63 20.30
CA LEU A 32 0.65 -5.33 19.02
C LEU A 32 0.91 -6.84 19.18
N LEU A 33 1.26 -7.30 20.37
CA LEU A 33 1.54 -8.72 20.68
C LEU A 33 0.45 -9.38 21.51
N MET A 34 -0.38 -8.56 22.16
CA MET A 34 -1.48 -9.06 23.00
C MET A 34 -2.77 -9.20 22.21
N PRO A 35 -3.59 -10.22 22.50
CA PRO A 35 -4.96 -10.27 21.96
C PRO A 35 -5.70 -8.97 22.27
N SER A 36 -6.26 -8.35 21.26
CA SER A 36 -7.03 -7.12 21.45
C SER A 36 -8.40 -7.41 22.04
N GLU A 37 -8.76 -6.69 23.09
CA GLU A 37 -10.11 -6.72 23.71
C GLU A 37 -11.14 -5.91 22.90
N ALA A 38 -10.70 -5.11 21.92
CA ALA A 38 -11.61 -4.36 21.07
C ALA A 38 -12.48 -5.30 20.23
N PRO A 39 -13.70 -4.89 19.87
CA PRO A 39 -14.57 -5.68 19.01
C PRO A 39 -13.83 -6.15 17.75
N TYR A 40 -14.08 -7.39 17.32
CA TYR A 40 -13.37 -8.05 16.21
C TYR A 40 -11.87 -8.27 16.44
N GLY A 41 -11.34 -8.06 17.63
CA GLY A 41 -9.91 -8.04 17.89
C GLY A 41 -9.19 -6.94 17.09
N ALA A 42 -9.86 -5.80 16.91
CA ALA A 42 -9.32 -4.64 16.19
C ALA A 42 -8.07 -4.07 16.90
N PRO A 43 -7.05 -3.60 16.18
CA PRO A 43 -5.88 -3.00 16.82
C PRO A 43 -6.27 -1.82 17.72
N ARG A 44 -5.68 -1.74 18.90
CA ARG A 44 -5.89 -0.66 19.87
C ARG A 44 -5.08 0.57 19.44
N PHE A 45 -5.49 1.20 18.34
CA PHE A 45 -4.82 2.40 17.80
C PHE A 45 -4.72 3.54 18.82
N ASP A 46 -5.59 3.56 19.80
CA ASP A 46 -5.58 4.48 20.94
C ASP A 46 -4.42 4.22 21.94
N ARG A 47 -3.79 3.04 21.88
CA ARG A 47 -2.68 2.60 22.75
C ARG A 47 -1.40 2.28 22.01
N ILE A 48 -1.44 2.21 20.67
CA ILE A 48 -0.28 1.86 19.85
C ILE A 48 0.57 3.10 19.59
N HIS A 49 1.84 3.04 19.93
CA HIS A 49 2.85 4.07 19.69
C HIS A 49 3.92 3.56 18.72
N ALA A 50 4.63 4.47 18.06
CA ALA A 50 5.71 4.10 17.15
C ALA A 50 6.80 3.24 17.82
N ALA A 51 7.04 3.45 19.13
CA ALA A 51 7.99 2.69 19.92
C ALA A 51 7.60 1.21 20.11
N ASP A 52 6.32 0.85 19.98
CA ASP A 52 5.83 -0.51 20.17
C ASP A 52 6.10 -1.40 18.95
N ILE A 53 6.31 -0.80 17.77
CA ILE A 53 6.31 -1.50 16.49
C ILE A 53 7.54 -2.39 16.32
N MET A 54 8.76 -1.84 16.51
CA MET A 54 9.98 -2.64 16.34
C MET A 54 10.08 -3.79 17.32
N PRO A 55 9.85 -3.61 18.64
CA PRO A 55 9.83 -4.73 19.58
C PRO A 55 8.82 -5.82 19.21
N ALA A 56 7.64 -5.45 18.67
CA ALA A 56 6.66 -6.43 18.23
C ALA A 56 7.13 -7.21 16.98
N ILE A 57 7.79 -6.54 16.04
CA ILE A 57 8.37 -7.19 14.86
C ILE A 57 9.51 -8.12 15.22
N GLU A 58 10.42 -7.72 16.12
CA GLU A 58 11.52 -8.54 16.60
C GLU A 58 11.02 -9.81 17.31
N GLU A 59 9.99 -9.67 18.15
CA GLU A 59 9.36 -10.82 18.81
C GLU A 59 8.68 -11.74 17.78
N GLY A 60 7.95 -11.16 16.83
CA GLY A 60 7.35 -11.92 15.73
C GLY A 60 8.38 -12.69 14.89
N ILE A 61 9.54 -12.09 14.61
CA ILE A 61 10.67 -12.77 13.92
C ILE A 61 11.23 -13.90 14.79
N ARG A 62 11.35 -13.70 16.10
CA ARG A 62 11.81 -14.73 17.02
C ARG A 62 10.85 -15.92 17.06
N ALA A 63 9.57 -15.66 17.17
CA ALA A 63 8.53 -16.68 17.13
C ALA A 63 8.51 -17.43 15.79
N TYR A 64 8.62 -16.69 14.67
CA TYR A 64 8.75 -17.25 13.33
C TYR A 64 9.92 -18.23 13.25
N LYS A 65 11.13 -17.80 13.61
CA LYS A 65 12.33 -18.65 13.60
C LYS A 65 12.17 -19.89 14.50
N ALA A 66 11.55 -19.74 15.67
CA ALA A 66 11.29 -20.88 16.58
C ALA A 66 10.28 -21.87 15.98
N GLY A 67 9.23 -21.38 15.32
CA GLY A 67 8.28 -22.23 14.58
C GLY A 67 8.95 -22.99 13.44
N ILE A 68 9.76 -22.30 12.64
CA ILE A 68 10.53 -22.92 11.55
C ILE A 68 11.52 -23.97 12.05
N ALA A 69 12.19 -23.73 13.19
CA ALA A 69 13.11 -24.71 13.76
C ALA A 69 12.43 -26.04 14.12
N LYS A 70 11.17 -26.01 14.60
CA LYS A 70 10.37 -27.22 14.86
C LYS A 70 10.05 -27.97 13.58
N ILE A 71 9.66 -27.27 12.51
CA ILE A 71 9.39 -27.88 11.22
C ILE A 71 10.67 -28.51 10.65
N ARG A 72 11.79 -27.79 10.72
CA ARG A 72 13.10 -28.22 10.22
C ARG A 72 13.60 -29.52 10.85
N ALA A 73 13.18 -29.82 12.07
CA ALA A 73 13.57 -31.01 12.81
C ALA A 73 12.80 -32.29 12.40
N LEU A 74 11.78 -32.17 11.53
CA LEU A 74 10.99 -33.32 11.08
C LEU A 74 11.79 -34.21 10.11
N ASP A 75 11.48 -35.51 10.12
CA ASP A 75 11.96 -36.44 9.12
C ASP A 75 11.16 -36.26 7.82
N PRO A 76 11.81 -36.13 6.63
CA PRO A 76 11.12 -36.09 5.35
C PRO A 76 10.24 -37.30 5.08
N ALA A 77 10.54 -38.47 5.67
CA ALA A 77 9.70 -39.67 5.54
C ALA A 77 8.33 -39.49 6.22
N GLU A 78 8.28 -38.72 7.32
CA GLU A 78 7.08 -38.45 8.12
C GLU A 78 6.39 -37.13 7.73
N ALA A 79 6.92 -36.39 6.75
CA ALA A 79 6.38 -35.11 6.34
C ALA A 79 4.99 -35.26 5.72
N THR A 80 4.01 -34.50 6.23
CA THR A 80 2.63 -34.43 5.73
C THR A 80 2.21 -32.99 5.44
N PHE A 81 1.06 -32.82 4.81
CA PHE A 81 0.49 -31.49 4.60
C PHE A 81 0.24 -30.79 5.95
N GLU A 82 -0.25 -31.51 6.95
CA GLU A 82 -0.64 -31.00 8.26
C GLU A 82 0.56 -30.62 9.13
N ASN A 83 1.67 -31.38 9.07
CA ASN A 83 2.83 -31.10 9.94
C ASN A 83 3.91 -30.23 9.28
N VAL A 84 3.85 -30.02 7.96
CA VAL A 84 4.81 -29.17 7.24
C VAL A 84 4.13 -27.95 6.62
N VAL A 85 3.12 -28.13 5.75
CA VAL A 85 2.57 -27.05 4.94
C VAL A 85 1.72 -26.10 5.78
N VAL A 86 0.83 -26.63 6.61
CA VAL A 86 -0.01 -25.82 7.52
C VAL A 86 0.82 -25.03 8.52
N PRO A 87 1.82 -25.60 9.23
CA PRO A 87 2.68 -24.81 10.09
C PRO A 87 3.53 -23.75 9.36
N LEU A 88 4.01 -24.02 8.14
CA LEU A 88 4.72 -23.04 7.32
C LEU A 88 3.82 -21.87 6.94
N ASP A 89 2.57 -22.13 6.56
CA ASP A 89 1.57 -21.12 6.15
C ASP A 89 1.18 -20.19 7.32
N ARG A 90 1.43 -20.62 8.56
CA ARG A 90 1.07 -19.89 9.79
C ARG A 90 2.26 -19.42 10.61
N ALA A 91 3.47 -19.78 10.21
CA ALA A 91 4.67 -19.57 11.03
C ALA A 91 4.92 -18.09 11.38
N ASP A 92 4.54 -17.17 10.51
CA ASP A 92 4.73 -15.72 10.67
C ASP A 92 3.49 -14.96 11.16
N SER A 93 2.44 -15.67 11.60
CA SER A 93 1.16 -15.07 12.02
C SER A 93 1.28 -14.00 13.12
N LEU A 94 2.29 -14.09 13.99
CA LEU A 94 2.56 -13.06 15.00
C LEU A 94 3.10 -11.75 14.38
N LEU A 95 3.61 -11.80 13.14
CA LEU A 95 4.07 -10.64 12.37
C LEU A 95 2.94 -9.92 11.64
N ASP A 96 1.80 -10.56 11.42
CA ASP A 96 0.72 -10.02 10.58
C ASP A 96 0.25 -8.65 11.05
N VAL A 97 -0.17 -8.55 12.32
CA VAL A 97 -0.70 -7.30 12.88
C VAL A 97 0.38 -6.21 12.97
N PRO A 98 1.59 -6.45 13.53
CA PRO A 98 2.65 -5.44 13.58
C PRO A 98 3.03 -4.89 12.19
N ARG A 99 3.17 -5.76 11.19
CA ARG A 99 3.52 -5.37 9.81
C ARG A 99 2.38 -4.62 9.12
N ALA A 100 1.14 -5.07 9.29
CA ALA A 100 -0.03 -4.42 8.73
C ALA A 100 -0.23 -3.03 9.32
N VAL A 101 -0.11 -2.87 10.64
CA VAL A 101 -0.18 -1.59 11.34
C VAL A 101 0.94 -0.65 10.87
N LEU A 102 2.19 -1.15 10.79
CA LEU A 102 3.31 -0.36 10.27
C LEU A 102 3.06 0.11 8.84
N GLY A 103 2.61 -0.78 7.96
CA GLY A 103 2.27 -0.48 6.56
C GLY A 103 1.16 0.57 6.46
N TYR A 104 0.17 0.47 7.31
CA TYR A 104 -0.95 1.40 7.39
C TYR A 104 -0.52 2.79 7.87
N LEU A 105 0.24 2.86 8.98
CA LEU A 105 0.77 4.12 9.50
C LEU A 105 1.71 4.79 8.51
N LYS A 106 2.61 4.04 7.88
CA LYS A 106 3.51 4.54 6.83
C LYS A 106 2.75 5.16 5.67
N SER A 107 1.69 4.52 5.20
CA SER A 107 0.92 4.97 4.04
C SER A 107 0.00 6.16 4.34
N ASN A 108 -0.48 6.26 5.58
CA ASN A 108 -1.50 7.23 5.97
C ASN A 108 -0.99 8.41 6.78
N PHE A 109 0.19 8.30 7.41
CA PHE A 109 0.80 9.38 8.19
C PHE A 109 2.18 9.77 7.70
N GLY A 110 2.97 8.83 7.21
CA GLY A 110 4.38 9.06 6.93
C GLY A 110 5.14 9.46 8.20
N GLY A 111 6.13 10.33 8.04
CA GLY A 111 6.99 10.81 9.12
C GLY A 111 8.27 10.00 9.27
N ASP A 112 9.35 10.68 9.71
CA ASP A 112 10.70 10.13 9.68
C ASP A 112 10.87 8.89 10.58
N SER A 113 10.22 8.88 11.75
CA SER A 113 10.26 7.73 12.67
C SER A 113 9.62 6.48 12.06
N VAL A 114 8.43 6.61 11.46
CA VAL A 114 7.72 5.48 10.84
C VAL A 114 8.47 4.99 9.60
N ILE A 115 9.08 5.90 8.84
CA ILE A 115 9.90 5.56 7.67
C ILE A 115 11.13 4.77 8.11
N ARG A 116 11.85 5.22 9.14
CA ARG A 116 13.02 4.52 9.69
C ARG A 116 12.65 3.13 10.19
N ILE A 117 11.60 3.00 11.00
CA ILE A 117 11.08 1.72 11.49
C ILE A 117 10.73 0.80 10.31
N SER A 118 10.13 1.34 9.25
CA SER A 118 9.77 0.57 8.05
C SER A 118 10.99 0.03 7.29
N LEU A 119 12.09 0.79 7.24
CA LEU A 119 13.34 0.34 6.63
C LEU A 119 13.99 -0.79 7.42
N GLU A 120 14.15 -0.59 8.72
CA GLU A 120 14.74 -1.54 9.64
C GLU A 120 13.93 -2.84 9.70
N SER A 121 12.61 -2.73 9.83
CA SER A 121 11.69 -3.86 9.78
C SER A 121 11.78 -4.64 8.47
N ALA A 122 11.86 -3.95 7.32
CA ALA A 122 11.96 -4.59 6.01
C ALA A 122 13.27 -5.37 5.85
N GLN A 123 14.37 -4.87 6.41
CA GLN A 123 15.64 -5.60 6.41
C GLN A 123 15.55 -6.86 7.27
N LEU A 124 15.17 -6.74 8.54
CA LEU A 124 15.11 -7.88 9.48
C LEU A 124 14.12 -8.98 9.02
N THR A 125 12.95 -8.58 8.55
CA THR A 125 11.97 -9.53 8.04
C THR A 125 12.43 -10.17 6.73
N GLY A 126 13.06 -9.41 5.83
CA GLY A 126 13.64 -9.92 4.59
C GLY A 126 14.71 -10.99 4.85
N GLU A 127 15.65 -10.73 5.74
CA GLU A 127 16.67 -11.69 6.16
C GLU A 127 16.07 -12.96 6.78
N ALA A 128 15.02 -12.82 7.59
CA ALA A 128 14.34 -13.95 8.22
C ALA A 128 13.62 -14.83 7.17
N TYR A 129 12.92 -14.21 6.21
CA TYR A 129 12.23 -14.94 5.15
C TYR A 129 13.21 -15.57 4.14
N ASP A 130 14.28 -14.88 3.77
CA ASP A 130 15.32 -15.43 2.88
C ASP A 130 16.00 -16.64 3.53
N ALA A 131 16.27 -16.60 4.84
CA ALA A 131 16.83 -17.72 5.56
C ALA A 131 15.96 -18.99 5.47
N VAL A 132 14.64 -18.85 5.49
CA VAL A 132 13.70 -19.98 5.39
C VAL A 132 13.49 -20.43 3.94
N THR A 133 13.29 -19.49 3.02
CA THR A 133 13.05 -19.78 1.60
C THR A 133 14.24 -20.47 0.94
N LEU A 134 15.46 -20.15 1.38
CA LEU A 134 16.71 -20.73 0.88
C LEU A 134 17.18 -21.96 1.69
N ASP A 135 16.47 -22.35 2.75
CA ASP A 135 16.82 -23.51 3.58
C ASP A 135 16.54 -24.83 2.85
N THR A 136 17.60 -25.57 2.59
CA THR A 136 17.52 -26.86 1.88
C THR A 136 16.77 -27.93 2.68
N ALA A 137 16.85 -27.91 4.03
CA ALA A 137 16.17 -28.89 4.87
C ALA A 137 14.64 -28.66 4.82
N ILE A 138 14.20 -27.41 4.96
CA ILE A 138 12.77 -27.06 4.82
C ILE A 138 12.27 -27.41 3.42
N PHE A 139 13.03 -27.07 2.37
CA PHE A 139 12.63 -27.41 1.00
C PHE A 139 12.50 -28.93 0.78
N ARG A 140 13.39 -29.75 1.39
CA ARG A 140 13.26 -31.23 1.32
C ARG A 140 11.96 -31.72 1.92
N LEU A 141 11.52 -31.14 3.05
CA LEU A 141 10.24 -31.48 3.67
C LEU A 141 9.05 -31.10 2.76
N VAL A 142 9.03 -29.87 2.24
CA VAL A 142 7.98 -29.41 1.32
C VAL A 142 7.97 -30.27 0.06
N LYS A 143 9.13 -30.63 -0.49
CA LYS A 143 9.26 -31.50 -1.66
C LYS A 143 8.76 -32.92 -1.36
N ALA A 144 9.06 -33.49 -0.21
CA ALA A 144 8.60 -34.80 0.17
C ALA A 144 7.07 -34.89 0.26
N VAL A 145 6.41 -33.84 0.78
CA VAL A 145 4.93 -33.73 0.75
C VAL A 145 4.42 -33.58 -0.68
N TYR A 146 5.07 -32.73 -1.49
CA TYR A 146 4.66 -32.48 -2.88
C TYR A 146 4.78 -33.72 -3.76
N ASP A 147 5.84 -34.51 -3.63
CA ASP A 147 6.08 -35.72 -4.41
C ASP A 147 5.03 -36.81 -4.10
N ARG A 148 4.51 -36.82 -2.87
CA ARG A 148 3.47 -37.81 -2.42
C ARG A 148 2.03 -37.28 -2.55
N ARG A 149 1.80 -36.09 -3.12
CA ARG A 149 0.51 -35.39 -3.13
C ARG A 149 -0.64 -36.21 -3.72
N ASP A 150 -0.35 -37.00 -4.77
CA ASP A 150 -1.38 -37.75 -5.48
C ASP A 150 -1.90 -38.97 -4.65
N ALA A 151 -1.09 -39.44 -3.70
CA ALA A 151 -1.44 -40.53 -2.78
C ALA A 151 -1.88 -40.05 -1.39
N ALA A 152 -1.78 -38.73 -1.10
CA ALA A 152 -2.01 -38.18 0.24
C ALA A 152 -3.48 -37.85 0.56
N GLY A 153 -4.42 -38.09 -0.36
CA GLY A 153 -5.85 -37.84 -0.15
C GLY A 153 -6.20 -36.36 0.06
N LEU A 154 -5.37 -35.42 -0.44
CA LEU A 154 -5.57 -34.00 -0.29
C LEU A 154 -6.74 -33.48 -1.14
N ASP A 155 -7.52 -32.57 -0.59
CA ASP A 155 -8.54 -31.86 -1.34
C ASP A 155 -7.96 -30.84 -2.33
N SER A 156 -8.81 -30.29 -3.20
CA SER A 156 -8.39 -29.35 -4.24
C SER A 156 -7.75 -28.06 -3.68
N LEU A 157 -8.18 -27.60 -2.51
CA LEU A 157 -7.64 -26.40 -1.86
C LEU A 157 -6.29 -26.68 -1.21
N GLN A 158 -6.14 -27.86 -0.58
CA GLN A 158 -4.88 -28.35 -0.03
C GLN A 158 -3.83 -28.54 -1.14
N LEU A 159 -4.22 -29.16 -2.26
CA LEU A 159 -3.35 -29.33 -3.43
C LEU A 159 -2.90 -27.98 -4.00
N ARG A 160 -3.82 -27.01 -4.09
CA ARG A 160 -3.51 -25.66 -4.54
C ARG A 160 -2.55 -24.94 -3.58
N THR A 161 -2.77 -25.07 -2.28
CA THR A 161 -1.91 -24.49 -1.24
C THR A 161 -0.51 -25.08 -1.30
N LEU A 162 -0.40 -26.42 -1.32
CA LEU A 162 0.86 -27.14 -1.46
C LEU A 162 1.61 -26.72 -2.74
N GLY A 163 0.91 -26.65 -3.87
CA GLY A 163 1.48 -26.21 -5.14
C GLY A 163 2.02 -24.79 -5.09
N LYS A 164 1.33 -23.86 -4.42
CA LYS A 164 1.82 -22.49 -4.21
C LYS A 164 3.05 -22.47 -3.30
N VAL A 165 3.02 -23.18 -2.18
CA VAL A 165 4.16 -23.26 -1.25
C VAL A 165 5.37 -23.86 -1.96
N TYR A 166 5.25 -25.01 -2.60
CA TYR A 166 6.33 -25.65 -3.35
C TYR A 166 6.93 -24.73 -4.40
N ARG A 167 6.09 -24.10 -5.22
CA ARG A 167 6.51 -23.14 -6.24
C ARG A 167 7.21 -21.93 -5.64
N SER A 168 6.77 -21.42 -4.49
CA SER A 168 7.40 -20.29 -3.83
C SER A 168 8.86 -20.57 -3.44
N TYR A 169 9.16 -21.79 -2.96
CA TYR A 169 10.53 -22.22 -2.65
C TYR A 169 11.40 -22.31 -3.91
N ILE A 170 10.91 -22.92 -4.98
CA ILE A 170 11.64 -23.01 -6.25
C ILE A 170 11.95 -21.62 -6.79
N ARG A 171 10.94 -20.77 -6.88
CA ARG A 171 11.06 -19.38 -7.34
C ARG A 171 11.88 -18.50 -6.41
N GLY A 172 11.98 -18.87 -5.15
CA GLY A 172 12.83 -18.22 -4.16
C GLY A 172 14.30 -18.61 -4.25
N GLY A 173 14.63 -19.70 -4.97
CA GLY A 173 16.02 -20.16 -5.15
C GLY A 173 16.39 -21.41 -4.34
N ALA A 174 15.41 -22.21 -3.90
CA ALA A 174 15.69 -23.44 -3.14
C ALA A 174 16.61 -24.43 -3.88
N LEU A 175 16.54 -24.47 -5.21
CA LEU A 175 17.36 -25.31 -6.08
C LEU A 175 18.74 -24.74 -6.41
N CYS A 176 19.03 -23.50 -6.03
CA CYS A 176 20.31 -22.85 -6.26
C CYS A 176 21.44 -23.48 -5.45
N THR A 177 22.66 -23.42 -5.98
CA THR A 177 23.89 -23.81 -5.26
C THR A 177 24.14 -22.90 -4.04
N PRO A 178 24.95 -23.32 -3.06
CA PRO A 178 25.26 -22.48 -1.89
C PRO A 178 25.75 -21.07 -2.27
N GLY A 179 26.67 -20.95 -3.22
CA GLY A 179 27.18 -19.64 -3.69
C GLY A 179 26.10 -18.78 -4.36
N GLN A 180 25.21 -19.38 -5.15
CA GLN A 180 24.06 -18.68 -5.73
C GLN A 180 23.07 -18.22 -4.66
N LYS A 181 22.85 -19.00 -3.60
CA LYS A 181 21.96 -18.61 -2.49
C LYS A 181 22.48 -17.38 -1.75
N GLU A 182 23.79 -17.31 -1.49
CA GLU A 182 24.37 -16.11 -0.86
C GLU A 182 24.21 -14.89 -1.79
N ARG A 183 24.47 -15.03 -3.09
CA ARG A 183 24.23 -13.94 -4.05
C ARG A 183 22.76 -13.53 -4.14
N LEU A 184 21.80 -14.47 -4.04
CA LEU A 184 20.37 -14.15 -4.00
C LEU A 184 19.98 -13.33 -2.76
N LYS A 185 20.55 -13.63 -1.60
CA LYS A 185 20.34 -12.82 -0.37
C LYS A 185 20.82 -11.38 -0.57
N GLU A 186 22.01 -11.20 -1.14
CA GLU A 186 22.53 -9.87 -1.46
C GLU A 186 21.61 -9.12 -2.42
N LEU A 187 21.22 -9.77 -3.53
CA LEU A 187 20.31 -9.19 -4.53
C LEU A 187 18.97 -8.79 -3.93
N ASN A 188 18.37 -9.65 -3.12
CA ASN A 188 17.10 -9.36 -2.44
C ASN A 188 17.22 -8.14 -1.53
N ARG A 189 18.31 -8.07 -0.73
CA ARG A 189 18.61 -6.94 0.15
C ARG A 189 18.80 -5.63 -0.64
N GLU A 190 19.64 -5.66 -1.68
CA GLU A 190 19.92 -4.49 -2.50
C GLU A 190 18.67 -3.98 -3.22
N ILE A 191 17.90 -4.88 -3.85
CA ILE A 191 16.64 -4.53 -4.52
C ILE A 191 15.66 -3.90 -3.52
N SER A 192 15.53 -4.47 -2.32
CA SER A 192 14.63 -3.96 -1.28
C SER A 192 15.02 -2.54 -0.85
N LEU A 193 16.29 -2.32 -0.49
CA LEU A 193 16.80 -1.02 -0.05
C LEU A 193 16.65 0.06 -1.14
N LYS A 194 17.06 -0.27 -2.39
CA LYS A 194 16.95 0.66 -3.52
C LYS A 194 15.50 1.02 -3.84
N ARG A 195 14.56 0.06 -3.78
CA ARG A 195 13.12 0.31 -3.97
C ARG A 195 12.56 1.24 -2.90
N ILE A 196 12.92 1.03 -1.65
CA ILE A 196 12.47 1.89 -0.54
C ILE A 196 13.02 3.30 -0.76
N ARG A 197 14.32 3.45 -1.06
CA ARG A 197 14.94 4.75 -1.33
C ARG A 197 14.29 5.47 -2.52
N HIS A 198 14.03 4.75 -3.61
CA HIS A 198 13.33 5.27 -4.78
C HIS A 198 11.95 5.85 -4.42
N GLY A 199 11.15 5.11 -3.65
CA GLY A 199 9.84 5.58 -3.20
C GLY A 199 9.91 6.75 -2.24
N GLN A 200 10.90 6.78 -1.35
CA GLN A 200 11.15 7.92 -0.44
C GLN A 200 11.51 9.18 -1.21
N ASN A 201 12.41 9.09 -2.18
CA ASN A 201 12.80 10.24 -3.01
C ASN A 201 11.58 10.87 -3.69
N ILE A 202 10.68 10.06 -4.27
CA ILE A 202 9.44 10.57 -4.89
C ILE A 202 8.56 11.29 -3.86
N THR A 203 8.39 10.70 -2.68
CA THR A 203 7.54 11.27 -1.62
C THR A 203 8.11 12.61 -1.14
N GLN A 204 9.42 12.66 -0.85
CA GLN A 204 10.08 13.86 -0.36
C GLN A 204 10.12 14.95 -1.42
N ALA A 205 10.50 14.62 -2.68
CA ALA A 205 10.47 15.57 -3.79
C ALA A 205 9.06 16.17 -4.01
N THR A 206 8.02 15.36 -3.81
CA THR A 206 6.63 15.84 -3.92
C THR A 206 6.25 16.77 -2.77
N GLN A 207 6.70 16.48 -1.56
CA GLN A 207 6.35 17.25 -0.36
C GLN A 207 7.16 18.56 -0.23
N GLU A 208 8.43 18.53 -0.62
CA GLU A 208 9.35 19.68 -0.50
C GLU A 208 9.20 20.69 -1.64
N PHE A 209 8.63 20.30 -2.77
CA PHE A 209 8.45 21.23 -3.88
C PHE A 209 7.45 22.33 -3.56
N VAL A 210 7.87 23.57 -3.75
CA VAL A 210 7.03 24.77 -3.63
C VAL A 210 7.39 25.76 -4.72
N LEU A 211 6.39 26.19 -5.47
CA LEU A 211 6.49 27.32 -6.39
C LEU A 211 5.82 28.54 -5.74
N TYR A 212 6.60 29.56 -5.40
CA TYR A 212 6.07 30.84 -4.89
C TYR A 212 5.63 31.71 -6.06
N VAL A 213 4.37 32.10 -6.03
CA VAL A 213 3.77 33.05 -7.00
C VAL A 213 3.61 34.38 -6.29
N GLN A 214 4.20 35.45 -6.85
CA GLN A 214 4.16 36.79 -6.28
C GLN A 214 3.02 37.62 -6.86
N ASP A 215 2.69 37.45 -8.13
CA ASP A 215 1.63 38.14 -8.84
C ASP A 215 0.33 37.34 -8.82
N SER A 216 -0.72 37.89 -8.22
CA SER A 216 -2.04 37.28 -8.13
C SER A 216 -2.71 37.01 -9.49
N SER A 217 -2.36 37.78 -10.52
CA SER A 217 -2.91 37.62 -11.88
C SER A 217 -2.54 36.28 -12.51
N LEU A 218 -1.37 35.72 -12.13
CA LEU A 218 -0.96 34.37 -12.58
C LEU A 218 -1.89 33.27 -12.08
N LEU A 219 -2.67 33.56 -11.02
CA LEU A 219 -3.63 32.62 -10.43
C LEU A 219 -5.07 32.79 -10.97
N ASP A 220 -5.25 33.62 -12.00
CA ASP A 220 -6.57 33.79 -12.61
C ASP A 220 -7.12 32.49 -13.16
N GLY A 221 -8.45 32.35 -13.07
CA GLY A 221 -9.15 31.08 -13.37
C GLY A 221 -9.27 30.11 -12.21
N LEU A 222 -8.44 30.26 -11.15
CA LEU A 222 -8.55 29.42 -9.95
C LEU A 222 -9.69 29.89 -9.04
N ALA A 223 -10.37 28.94 -8.40
CA ALA A 223 -11.38 29.25 -7.40
C ALA A 223 -10.80 30.04 -6.22
N GLY A 224 -11.56 30.98 -5.65
CA GLY A 224 -11.12 31.81 -4.52
C GLY A 224 -10.65 30.97 -3.31
N THR A 225 -11.32 29.84 -3.02
CA THR A 225 -10.92 28.90 -1.97
C THR A 225 -9.54 28.28 -2.22
N THR A 226 -9.19 28.02 -3.49
CA THR A 226 -7.87 27.50 -3.87
C THR A 226 -6.79 28.57 -3.69
N ARG A 227 -7.05 29.81 -4.13
CA ARG A 227 -6.12 30.95 -3.91
C ARG A 227 -5.89 31.19 -2.42
N GLN A 228 -6.94 31.18 -1.60
CA GLN A 228 -6.82 31.31 -0.13
C GLN A 228 -5.99 30.19 0.49
N ARG A 229 -6.13 28.95 -0.01
CA ARG A 229 -5.33 27.82 0.45
C ARG A 229 -3.85 28.04 0.13
N PHE A 230 -3.51 28.49 -1.08
CA PHE A 230 -2.13 28.80 -1.47
C PHE A 230 -1.53 29.93 -0.63
N ALA A 231 -2.30 30.97 -0.34
CA ALA A 231 -1.87 32.07 0.54
C ALA A 231 -1.60 31.56 1.97
N ARG A 232 -2.50 30.74 2.53
CA ARG A 232 -2.28 30.13 3.84
C ARG A 232 -1.06 29.19 3.87
N ASN A 233 -0.82 28.45 2.80
CA ASN A 233 0.36 27.58 2.70
C ASN A 233 1.65 28.41 2.70
N ALA A 234 1.68 29.54 1.99
CA ALA A 234 2.82 30.47 1.98
C ALA A 234 3.04 31.10 3.37
N ALA A 235 1.99 31.60 4.01
CA ALA A 235 2.05 32.18 5.34
C ALA A 235 2.59 31.23 6.40
N ARG A 236 2.20 29.93 6.35
CA ARG A 236 2.73 28.87 7.24
C ARG A 236 4.22 28.60 7.05
N GLN A 237 4.78 28.97 5.90
CA GLN A 237 6.19 28.85 5.57
C GLN A 237 6.96 30.17 5.78
N GLY A 238 6.33 31.18 6.40
CA GLY A 238 6.93 32.47 6.69
C GLY A 238 6.86 33.48 5.54
N HIS A 239 6.18 33.16 4.44
CA HIS A 239 6.05 34.03 3.27
C HIS A 239 4.67 34.68 3.22
N GLN A 240 4.58 35.98 3.53
CA GLN A 240 3.33 36.76 3.46
C GLN A 240 3.20 37.50 2.11
N GLY A 241 1.96 37.70 1.65
CA GLY A 241 1.68 38.43 0.41
C GLY A 241 1.96 37.65 -0.88
N VAL A 242 2.28 36.36 -0.77
CA VAL A 242 2.54 35.46 -1.91
C VAL A 242 1.72 34.16 -1.79
N TRP A 243 1.73 33.34 -2.83
CA TRP A 243 1.00 32.09 -2.91
C TRP A 243 1.96 30.91 -3.10
N ALA A 244 1.88 29.90 -2.26
CA ALA A 244 2.68 28.69 -2.34
C ALA A 244 1.90 27.56 -3.03
N VAL A 245 2.35 27.17 -4.22
CA VAL A 245 1.79 26.08 -5.02
C VAL A 245 2.71 24.88 -4.93
N GLY A 246 2.18 23.75 -4.44
CA GLY A 246 2.93 22.49 -4.30
C GLY A 246 2.47 21.41 -5.27
N PHE A 247 3.04 20.21 -5.11
CA PHE A 247 2.63 19.02 -5.86
C PHE A 247 1.62 18.15 -5.10
N THR A 248 1.17 18.58 -3.94
CA THR A 248 0.19 17.81 -3.17
C THR A 248 -1.11 17.63 -3.95
N ASN A 249 -1.84 16.57 -3.63
CA ASN A 249 -3.10 16.24 -4.30
C ASN A 249 -4.05 17.43 -4.31
N GLY A 250 -4.50 17.81 -5.48
CA GLY A 250 -5.40 18.91 -5.71
C GLY A 250 -4.71 20.23 -6.09
N ASP A 251 -3.51 20.55 -5.63
CA ASP A 251 -2.84 21.82 -5.95
C ASP A 251 -2.37 21.83 -7.41
N TYR A 252 -1.54 20.86 -7.80
CA TYR A 252 -1.11 20.66 -9.18
C TYR A 252 -2.32 20.52 -10.13
N ALA A 253 -3.23 19.60 -9.83
CA ALA A 253 -4.40 19.35 -10.66
C ALA A 253 -5.30 20.61 -10.81
N SER A 254 -5.47 21.40 -9.74
CA SER A 254 -6.25 22.63 -9.78
C SER A 254 -5.63 23.68 -10.72
N VAL A 255 -4.30 23.86 -10.67
CA VAL A 255 -3.60 24.79 -11.56
C VAL A 255 -3.68 24.31 -13.00
N MET A 256 -3.37 23.03 -13.26
CA MET A 256 -3.41 22.47 -14.62
C MET A 256 -4.78 22.53 -15.26
N ALA A 257 -5.86 22.36 -14.50
CA ALA A 257 -7.22 22.37 -15.00
C ALA A 257 -7.83 23.78 -15.14
N SER A 258 -7.37 24.77 -14.35
CA SER A 258 -8.13 26.01 -14.16
C SER A 258 -7.35 27.30 -14.35
N ALA A 259 -6.03 27.31 -14.09
CA ALA A 259 -5.25 28.55 -14.23
C ALA A 259 -5.21 29.01 -15.69
N THR A 260 -5.60 30.24 -15.95
CA THR A 260 -5.60 30.82 -17.31
C THR A 260 -4.17 31.12 -17.79
N ASN A 261 -3.27 31.43 -16.88
CA ASN A 261 -1.88 31.70 -17.22
C ASN A 261 -1.15 30.44 -17.71
N ARG A 262 -0.80 30.43 -19.01
CA ARG A 262 -0.17 29.29 -19.69
C ARG A 262 1.24 29.02 -19.17
N ASP A 263 2.01 30.08 -18.85
CA ASP A 263 3.39 29.94 -18.33
C ASP A 263 3.40 29.31 -16.94
N LEU A 264 2.47 29.67 -16.07
CA LEU A 264 2.32 29.01 -14.77
C LEU A 264 2.04 27.51 -14.92
N ARG A 265 1.14 27.12 -15.85
CA ARG A 265 0.89 25.69 -16.14
C ARG A 265 2.14 24.99 -16.66
N ARG A 266 2.86 25.63 -17.62
CA ARG A 266 4.11 25.07 -18.17
C ARG A 266 5.16 24.85 -17.07
N ARG A 267 5.49 25.86 -16.30
CA ARG A 267 6.47 25.79 -15.20
C ARG A 267 6.13 24.69 -14.20
N LEU A 268 4.88 24.61 -13.80
CA LEU A 268 4.43 23.60 -12.84
C LEU A 268 4.45 22.18 -13.45
N TYR A 269 4.08 22.04 -14.73
CA TYR A 269 4.14 20.79 -15.47
C TYR A 269 5.57 20.26 -15.61
N GLU A 270 6.49 21.13 -16.07
CA GLU A 270 7.90 20.80 -16.22
C GLU A 270 8.52 20.37 -14.88
N ALA A 271 8.28 21.11 -13.82
CA ALA A 271 8.76 20.76 -12.49
C ALA A 271 8.16 19.43 -11.98
N TYR A 272 6.88 19.16 -12.27
CA TYR A 272 6.23 17.92 -11.87
C TYR A 272 6.76 16.71 -12.63
N THR A 273 6.97 16.81 -13.92
CA THR A 273 7.41 15.71 -14.78
C THR A 273 8.90 15.43 -14.69
N SER A 274 9.71 16.41 -14.30
CA SER A 274 11.15 16.25 -14.05
C SER A 274 11.47 15.86 -12.59
N ARG A 275 10.45 15.59 -11.77
CA ARG A 275 10.66 15.17 -10.39
C ARG A 275 11.57 13.95 -10.31
N CYS A 276 12.54 13.98 -9.40
CA CYS A 276 13.51 12.91 -9.19
C CYS A 276 14.39 12.60 -10.42
N MET A 277 14.54 13.56 -11.33
CA MET A 277 15.46 13.44 -12.47
C MET A 277 16.80 14.15 -12.23
N ASP A 278 16.97 14.85 -11.11
CA ASP A 278 18.20 15.50 -10.70
C ASP A 278 18.23 15.78 -9.19
N GLY A 279 19.35 16.38 -8.73
CA GLY A 279 19.51 16.90 -7.36
C GLY A 279 19.47 15.83 -6.26
N LYS A 280 19.05 16.24 -5.09
CA LYS A 280 19.04 15.45 -3.85
C LYS A 280 18.23 14.15 -3.95
N TYR A 281 17.18 14.16 -4.77
CA TYR A 281 16.21 13.06 -4.92
C TYR A 281 16.28 12.36 -6.27
N ASP A 282 17.44 12.43 -6.95
CA ASP A 282 17.63 11.77 -8.25
C ASP A 282 17.42 10.25 -8.17
N ASN A 283 16.52 9.74 -8.99
CA ASN A 283 16.18 8.33 -9.09
C ASN A 283 16.66 7.66 -10.37
N ARG A 284 17.32 8.36 -11.29
CA ARG A 284 17.73 7.81 -12.59
C ARG A 284 18.62 6.59 -12.43
N GLN A 285 19.70 6.73 -11.66
CA GLN A 285 20.61 5.60 -11.43
C GLN A 285 19.95 4.51 -10.58
N LEU A 286 19.16 4.86 -9.55
CA LEU A 286 18.42 3.88 -8.76
C LEU A 286 17.47 3.03 -9.63
N SER A 287 16.83 3.64 -10.63
CA SER A 287 15.93 2.93 -11.53
C SER A 287 16.69 1.92 -12.39
N VAL A 288 17.84 2.33 -12.96
CA VAL A 288 18.72 1.45 -13.73
C VAL A 288 19.25 0.29 -12.89
N ASP A 289 19.73 0.60 -11.68
CA ASP A 289 20.24 -0.42 -10.75
C ASP A 289 19.16 -1.46 -10.41
N ILE A 290 17.96 -1.01 -10.07
CA ILE A 290 16.84 -1.91 -9.72
C ILE A 290 16.51 -2.84 -10.90
N VAL A 291 16.49 -2.32 -12.13
CA VAL A 291 16.19 -3.12 -13.32
C VAL A 291 17.28 -4.17 -13.55
N ASN A 292 18.55 -3.79 -13.44
CA ASN A 292 19.69 -4.69 -13.65
C ASN A 292 19.77 -5.78 -12.57
N LEU A 293 19.59 -5.42 -11.28
CA LEU A 293 19.55 -6.39 -10.18
C LEU A 293 18.40 -7.39 -10.33
N ARG A 294 17.23 -6.92 -10.78
CA ARG A 294 16.09 -7.80 -11.07
C ARG A 294 16.36 -8.73 -12.23
N LEU A 295 17.05 -8.26 -13.27
CA LEU A 295 17.45 -9.09 -14.41
C LEU A 295 18.44 -10.17 -13.96
N GLU A 296 19.49 -9.80 -13.21
CA GLU A 296 20.46 -10.73 -12.65
C GLU A 296 19.77 -11.80 -11.81
N ARG A 297 18.88 -11.39 -10.88
CA ARG A 297 18.09 -12.31 -10.06
C ARG A 297 17.25 -13.26 -10.91
N ALA A 298 16.53 -12.76 -11.90
CA ALA A 298 15.69 -13.57 -12.76
C ALA A 298 16.50 -14.64 -13.52
N ARG A 299 17.65 -14.25 -14.10
CA ARG A 299 18.55 -15.16 -14.81
C ARG A 299 19.14 -16.22 -13.90
N MET A 300 19.53 -15.84 -12.67
CA MET A 300 20.04 -16.79 -11.68
C MET A 300 18.99 -17.85 -11.31
N LEU A 301 17.70 -17.49 -11.34
CA LEU A 301 16.57 -18.38 -11.10
C LEU A 301 16.11 -19.15 -12.35
N GLY A 302 16.82 -19.04 -13.48
CA GLY A 302 16.55 -19.77 -14.72
C GLY A 302 15.55 -19.10 -15.66
N TYR A 303 15.21 -17.83 -15.44
CA TYR A 303 14.31 -17.08 -16.31
C TYR A 303 15.10 -16.17 -17.28
N GLU A 304 14.61 -16.03 -18.50
CA GLU A 304 15.20 -15.14 -19.50
C GLU A 304 15.31 -13.69 -19.00
N ASN A 305 14.25 -13.21 -18.39
CA ASN A 305 14.15 -11.85 -17.89
C ASN A 305 13.15 -11.73 -16.71
N TYR A 306 13.10 -10.53 -16.10
CA TYR A 306 12.24 -10.28 -14.94
C TYR A 306 10.73 -10.33 -15.27
N ALA A 307 10.33 -10.03 -16.51
CA ALA A 307 8.94 -10.13 -16.94
C ALA A 307 8.49 -11.60 -16.97
N ALA A 308 9.30 -12.50 -17.57
CA ALA A 308 9.03 -13.94 -17.56
C ALA A 308 8.92 -14.48 -16.13
N TYR A 309 9.88 -14.11 -15.25
CA TYR A 309 9.83 -14.47 -13.83
C TYR A 309 8.52 -14.01 -13.16
N THR A 310 8.12 -12.76 -13.37
CA THR A 310 6.93 -12.21 -12.68
C THR A 310 5.63 -12.81 -13.21
N LEU A 311 5.52 -12.95 -14.53
CA LEU A 311 4.28 -13.37 -15.20
C LEU A 311 3.95 -14.85 -15.04
N GLU A 312 4.92 -15.70 -14.78
CA GLU A 312 4.69 -17.15 -14.60
C GLU A 312 3.56 -17.47 -13.61
N THR A 313 3.43 -16.69 -12.54
CA THR A 313 2.40 -16.90 -11.51
C THR A 313 1.19 -15.99 -11.67
N ASN A 314 1.17 -15.12 -12.68
CA ASN A 314 0.06 -14.24 -12.98
C ASN A 314 -0.88 -14.87 -14.02
N MET A 315 -2.09 -14.34 -14.17
CA MET A 315 -3.09 -14.85 -15.13
C MET A 315 -2.56 -14.91 -16.57
N ALA A 316 -1.76 -13.92 -16.98
CA ALA A 316 -1.19 -13.88 -18.33
C ALA A 316 -0.18 -15.02 -18.58
N GLY A 317 0.56 -15.45 -17.55
CA GLY A 317 1.54 -16.54 -17.63
C GLY A 317 2.83 -16.15 -18.34
N THR A 318 2.78 -15.51 -19.51
CA THR A 318 3.95 -15.17 -20.32
C THR A 318 3.93 -13.72 -20.85
N PRO A 319 5.10 -13.14 -21.18
CA PRO A 319 5.19 -11.85 -21.84
C PRO A 319 4.49 -11.79 -23.20
N GLU A 320 4.47 -12.91 -23.93
CA GLU A 320 3.82 -13.02 -25.24
C GLU A 320 2.31 -12.80 -25.12
N LYS A 321 1.65 -13.48 -24.19
CA LYS A 321 0.21 -13.30 -23.92
C LYS A 321 -0.14 -11.87 -23.50
N VAL A 322 0.76 -11.19 -22.78
CA VAL A 322 0.60 -9.76 -22.48
C VAL A 322 0.66 -8.93 -23.76
N ARG A 323 1.60 -9.21 -24.68
CA ARG A 323 1.70 -8.51 -25.96
C ARG A 323 0.50 -8.78 -26.87
N GLU A 324 0.03 -10.03 -26.93
CA GLU A 324 -1.16 -10.42 -27.69
C GLU A 324 -2.39 -9.59 -27.29
N LEU A 325 -2.55 -9.30 -25.99
CA LEU A 325 -3.63 -8.44 -25.50
C LEU A 325 -3.35 -6.95 -25.77
N LEU A 326 -2.14 -6.47 -25.50
CA LEU A 326 -1.85 -5.04 -25.48
C LEU A 326 -1.64 -4.45 -26.90
N LEU A 327 -1.10 -5.21 -27.85
CA LEU A 327 -0.79 -4.64 -29.18
C LEU A 327 -2.06 -4.22 -29.94
N PRO A 328 -3.12 -5.04 -30.05
CA PRO A 328 -4.37 -4.59 -30.67
C PRO A 328 -5.02 -3.40 -29.95
N LEU A 329 -4.99 -3.41 -28.60
CA LEU A 329 -5.49 -2.30 -27.80
C LEU A 329 -4.71 -1.01 -28.04
N LYS A 330 -3.37 -1.10 -28.15
CA LYS A 330 -2.50 0.05 -28.47
C LYS A 330 -2.88 0.67 -29.81
N ASP A 331 -3.09 -0.15 -30.84
CA ASP A 331 -3.39 0.36 -32.19
C ASP A 331 -4.77 1.07 -32.23
N ALA A 332 -5.78 0.48 -31.60
CA ALA A 332 -7.11 1.09 -31.46
C ALA A 332 -7.05 2.38 -30.64
N ALA A 333 -6.35 2.36 -29.49
CA ALA A 333 -6.21 3.52 -28.61
C ALA A 333 -5.40 4.65 -29.28
N ALA A 334 -4.35 4.34 -30.02
CA ALA A 334 -3.53 5.34 -30.71
C ALA A 334 -4.33 6.09 -31.78
N GLY A 335 -5.18 5.37 -32.55
CA GLY A 335 -6.10 5.98 -33.51
C GLY A 335 -7.08 6.96 -32.85
N LYS A 336 -7.75 6.50 -31.79
CA LYS A 336 -8.69 7.30 -31.01
C LYS A 336 -7.99 8.52 -30.38
N GLY A 337 -6.82 8.31 -29.76
CA GLY A 337 -6.06 9.37 -29.10
C GLY A 337 -5.61 10.47 -30.07
N ARG A 338 -5.21 10.13 -31.31
CA ARG A 338 -4.91 11.14 -32.35
C ARG A 338 -6.14 11.97 -32.70
N ALA A 339 -7.30 11.34 -32.87
CA ALA A 339 -8.53 12.04 -33.17
C ALA A 339 -8.96 12.97 -32.03
N GLU A 340 -8.90 12.51 -30.79
CA GLU A 340 -9.23 13.32 -29.60
C GLU A 340 -8.25 14.49 -29.43
N ARG A 341 -6.95 14.28 -29.70
CA ARG A 341 -5.95 15.35 -29.67
C ARG A 341 -6.24 16.40 -30.75
N ALA A 342 -6.54 15.98 -31.97
CA ALA A 342 -6.88 16.89 -33.06
C ALA A 342 -8.16 17.71 -32.75
N GLU A 343 -9.18 17.10 -32.20
CA GLU A 343 -10.38 17.79 -31.75
C GLU A 343 -10.07 18.82 -30.65
N LEU A 344 -9.24 18.44 -29.67
CA LEU A 344 -8.84 19.31 -28.57
C LEU A 344 -8.02 20.51 -29.07
N GLU A 345 -7.10 20.29 -30.02
CA GLU A 345 -6.27 21.33 -30.61
C GLU A 345 -7.11 22.31 -31.44
N ALA A 346 -8.03 21.81 -32.26
CA ALA A 346 -8.96 22.63 -33.01
C ALA A 346 -9.87 23.49 -32.10
N PHE A 347 -10.30 22.89 -30.97
CA PHE A 347 -11.05 23.65 -29.95
C PHE A 347 -10.19 24.74 -29.31
N ALA A 348 -8.93 24.44 -28.96
CA ALA A 348 -8.02 25.39 -28.33
C ALA A 348 -7.70 26.57 -29.26
N VAL A 349 -7.39 26.31 -30.53
CA VAL A 349 -7.19 27.34 -31.58
C VAL A 349 -8.39 28.29 -31.65
N LYS A 350 -9.61 27.73 -31.70
CA LYS A 350 -10.86 28.52 -31.74
C LYS A 350 -11.05 29.33 -30.43
N TYR A 351 -10.75 28.73 -29.29
CA TYR A 351 -10.91 29.34 -27.97
C TYR A 351 -9.97 30.54 -27.80
N GLU A 352 -8.70 30.40 -28.19
CA GLU A 352 -7.67 31.45 -28.12
C GLU A 352 -7.78 32.48 -29.26
N ARG A 353 -8.54 32.19 -30.32
CA ARG A 353 -8.62 32.98 -31.55
C ARG A 353 -7.25 33.18 -32.22
N ASP A 354 -6.40 32.20 -32.11
CA ASP A 354 -5.03 32.22 -32.63
C ASP A 354 -4.80 30.93 -33.48
N SER A 355 -4.68 31.13 -34.81
CA SER A 355 -4.40 30.03 -35.73
C SER A 355 -3.00 29.43 -35.63
N ALA A 356 -2.08 30.17 -35.01
CA ALA A 356 -0.71 29.71 -34.75
C ALA A 356 -0.60 28.89 -33.44
N PHE A 357 -1.66 28.87 -32.62
CA PHE A 357 -1.66 28.13 -31.37
C PHE A 357 -1.38 26.64 -31.60
N ARG A 358 -0.52 26.07 -30.79
CA ARG A 358 -0.23 24.62 -30.75
C ARG A 358 -0.45 24.10 -29.34
N LEU A 359 -1.12 22.95 -29.27
CA LEU A 359 -1.45 22.29 -28.02
C LEU A 359 -0.22 21.59 -27.43
N GLU A 360 0.19 22.01 -26.27
CA GLU A 360 1.30 21.42 -25.50
C GLU A 360 0.79 20.55 -24.34
N PRO A 361 1.63 19.68 -23.74
CA PRO A 361 1.22 18.80 -22.66
C PRO A 361 0.58 19.52 -21.46
N TRP A 362 1.06 20.70 -21.10
CA TRP A 362 0.51 21.52 -20.01
C TRP A 362 -0.83 22.19 -20.32
N ASP A 363 -1.29 22.11 -21.56
CA ASP A 363 -2.55 22.68 -22.02
C ASP A 363 -3.70 21.66 -21.97
N VAL A 364 -3.39 20.36 -22.04
CA VAL A 364 -4.37 19.28 -22.21
C VAL A 364 -5.46 19.31 -21.14
N ALA A 365 -5.09 19.41 -19.86
CA ALA A 365 -6.06 19.40 -18.76
C ALA A 365 -6.97 20.63 -18.81
N PHE A 366 -6.41 21.80 -19.11
CA PHE A 366 -7.15 23.07 -19.21
C PHE A 366 -8.19 23.05 -20.32
N TYR A 367 -7.77 22.76 -21.56
CA TYR A 367 -8.69 22.77 -22.69
C TYR A 367 -9.66 21.58 -22.68
N SER A 368 -9.28 20.43 -22.15
CA SER A 368 -10.21 19.30 -21.93
C SER A 368 -11.37 19.70 -21.01
N GLY A 369 -11.09 20.46 -19.96
CA GLY A 369 -12.12 21.01 -19.08
C GLY A 369 -13.05 22.00 -19.80
N LYS A 370 -12.48 22.89 -20.65
CA LYS A 370 -13.24 23.85 -21.45
C LYS A 370 -14.07 23.18 -22.53
N LEU A 371 -13.50 22.20 -23.26
CA LEU A 371 -14.20 21.42 -24.29
C LEU A 371 -15.37 20.65 -23.67
N ARG A 372 -15.14 20.00 -22.53
CA ARG A 372 -16.21 19.29 -21.81
C ARG A 372 -17.34 20.22 -21.42
N LYS A 373 -17.02 21.43 -20.92
CA LYS A 373 -18.03 22.43 -20.61
C LYS A 373 -18.77 22.91 -21.85
N ALA A 374 -18.10 23.08 -22.99
CA ALA A 374 -18.72 23.46 -24.26
C ALA A 374 -19.66 22.37 -24.81
N LYS A 375 -19.27 21.09 -24.67
CA LYS A 375 -20.08 19.94 -25.16
C LYS A 375 -21.30 19.65 -24.26
N PHE A 376 -21.12 19.72 -22.94
CA PHE A 376 -22.10 19.21 -21.97
C PHE A 376 -22.73 20.30 -21.11
N GLY A 377 -22.37 21.56 -21.32
CA GLY A 377 -22.92 22.71 -20.60
C GLY A 377 -22.58 22.72 -19.09
N SER A 378 -23.43 23.41 -18.33
CA SER A 378 -23.29 23.52 -16.86
C SER A 378 -23.90 22.33 -16.11
N GLU A 379 -24.51 21.37 -16.80
CA GLU A 379 -25.19 20.21 -16.20
C GLU A 379 -24.25 19.41 -15.31
N LEU A 380 -23.01 19.16 -15.76
CA LEU A 380 -22.00 18.48 -14.96
C LEU A 380 -21.62 19.21 -13.66
N GLY A 381 -21.69 20.56 -13.67
CA GLY A 381 -21.47 21.36 -12.47
C GLY A 381 -22.61 21.21 -11.46
N ARG A 382 -23.86 21.15 -11.96
CA ARG A 382 -25.05 20.94 -11.12
C ARG A 382 -25.08 19.54 -10.53
N MET A 383 -24.67 18.51 -11.28
CA MET A 383 -24.59 17.13 -10.82
C MET A 383 -23.73 16.98 -9.56
N ARG A 384 -22.66 17.77 -9.41
CA ARG A 384 -21.79 17.73 -8.23
C ARG A 384 -22.56 18.01 -6.94
N ASN A 385 -23.60 18.85 -6.96
CA ASN A 385 -24.39 19.18 -5.78
C ASN A 385 -25.17 17.98 -5.21
N TYR A 386 -25.37 16.93 -6.01
CA TYR A 386 -25.98 15.67 -5.58
C TYR A 386 -24.97 14.65 -5.04
N LEU A 387 -23.67 14.90 -5.24
CA LEU A 387 -22.59 13.98 -4.86
C LEU A 387 -22.06 14.30 -3.45
N LEU A 388 -22.95 14.43 -2.48
CA LEU A 388 -22.61 14.50 -1.06
C LEU A 388 -21.92 13.19 -0.65
N PHE A 389 -20.79 13.28 0.05
CA PHE A 389 -20.02 12.11 0.48
C PHE A 389 -20.89 11.07 1.19
N ASP A 390 -21.71 11.51 2.15
CA ASP A 390 -22.54 10.61 2.95
C ASP A 390 -23.63 9.94 2.10
N ASN A 391 -24.24 10.66 1.15
CA ASN A 391 -25.22 10.07 0.22
C ASN A 391 -24.55 9.08 -0.75
N VAL A 392 -23.38 9.46 -1.33
CA VAL A 392 -22.64 8.55 -2.22
C VAL A 392 -22.23 7.29 -1.48
N LEU A 393 -21.85 7.40 -0.21
CA LEU A 393 -21.46 6.25 0.60
C LEU A 393 -22.65 5.36 0.91
N ASN A 394 -23.71 5.92 1.50
CA ASN A 394 -24.85 5.16 2.03
C ASN A 394 -25.83 4.75 0.92
N ASP A 395 -26.32 5.73 0.13
CA ASP A 395 -27.34 5.53 -0.88
C ASP A 395 -26.76 5.08 -2.23
N GLY A 396 -25.43 5.15 -2.37
CA GLY A 396 -24.69 4.66 -3.52
C GLY A 396 -23.95 3.35 -3.22
N VAL A 397 -22.77 3.45 -2.59
CA VAL A 397 -21.85 2.31 -2.41
C VAL A 397 -22.47 1.19 -1.57
N PHE A 398 -23.02 1.53 -0.40
CA PHE A 398 -23.59 0.53 0.50
C PHE A 398 -24.91 -0.03 -0.03
N TYR A 399 -25.72 0.80 -0.68
CA TYR A 399 -26.93 0.35 -1.37
C TYR A 399 -26.62 -0.69 -2.45
N VAL A 400 -25.62 -0.42 -3.30
CA VAL A 400 -25.21 -1.35 -4.38
C VAL A 400 -24.66 -2.66 -3.78
N ALA A 401 -23.86 -2.58 -2.71
CA ALA A 401 -23.38 -3.77 -2.01
C ALA A 401 -24.51 -4.64 -1.46
N ASN A 402 -25.52 -4.00 -0.88
CA ASN A 402 -26.69 -4.70 -0.40
C ASN A 402 -27.50 -5.35 -1.53
N ARG A 403 -27.76 -4.59 -2.61
CA ARG A 403 -28.57 -5.09 -3.75
C ARG A 403 -27.90 -6.23 -4.52
N LEU A 404 -26.56 -6.23 -4.64
CA LEU A 404 -25.84 -7.23 -5.42
C LEU A 404 -25.42 -8.44 -4.57
N PHE A 405 -25.07 -8.23 -3.29
CA PHE A 405 -24.44 -9.25 -2.46
C PHE A 405 -25.14 -9.47 -1.11
N GLY A 406 -26.24 -8.78 -0.82
CA GLY A 406 -26.92 -8.84 0.48
C GLY A 406 -26.13 -8.25 1.65
N ILE A 407 -25.01 -7.56 1.36
CA ILE A 407 -24.11 -7.05 2.40
C ILE A 407 -24.66 -5.75 2.98
N THR A 408 -24.76 -5.68 4.31
CA THR A 408 -25.08 -4.47 5.05
C THR A 408 -23.84 -3.92 5.74
N LEU A 409 -23.73 -2.58 5.80
CA LEU A 409 -22.67 -1.89 6.52
C LEU A 409 -23.26 -0.95 7.55
N THR A 410 -22.93 -1.17 8.82
CA THR A 410 -23.40 -0.37 9.94
C THR A 410 -22.23 0.37 10.58
N GLN A 411 -22.33 1.68 10.72
CA GLN A 411 -21.26 2.48 11.33
C GLN A 411 -21.06 2.08 12.80
N ARG A 412 -19.80 2.00 13.20
CA ARG A 412 -19.35 1.71 14.57
C ARG A 412 -18.52 2.88 15.08
N THR A 413 -18.76 3.29 16.32
CA THR A 413 -18.02 4.37 16.98
C THR A 413 -17.18 3.88 18.15
N ASP A 414 -17.32 2.61 18.50
CA ASP A 414 -16.61 1.92 19.58
C ASP A 414 -15.33 1.20 19.13
N ILE A 415 -15.01 1.27 17.83
CA ILE A 415 -13.79 0.70 17.27
C ILE A 415 -12.66 1.73 17.36
N PRO A 416 -11.50 1.39 17.96
CA PRO A 416 -10.37 2.29 18.02
C PRO A 416 -9.83 2.65 16.62
N VAL A 417 -9.62 3.94 16.39
CA VAL A 417 -9.10 4.49 15.15
C VAL A 417 -7.85 5.32 15.42
N PHE A 418 -6.94 5.38 14.45
CA PHE A 418 -5.69 6.13 14.54
C PHE A 418 -5.83 7.62 14.21
N HIS A 419 -6.96 8.03 13.63
CA HIS A 419 -7.25 9.42 13.27
C HIS A 419 -8.76 9.68 13.29
N PRO A 420 -9.23 10.84 13.78
CA PRO A 420 -10.67 11.13 13.90
C PRO A 420 -11.44 11.17 12.57
N ASP A 421 -10.76 11.34 11.44
CA ASP A 421 -11.39 11.29 10.11
C ASP A 421 -11.75 9.86 9.65
N VAL A 422 -11.22 8.83 10.32
CA VAL A 422 -11.47 7.44 9.93
C VAL A 422 -12.82 7.00 10.43
N LEU A 423 -13.65 6.58 9.50
CA LEU A 423 -14.94 5.97 9.80
C LEU A 423 -14.77 4.45 9.86
N THR A 424 -15.49 3.80 10.76
CA THR A 424 -15.50 2.34 10.89
C THR A 424 -16.90 1.80 10.68
N PHE A 425 -16.99 0.67 9.96
CA PHE A 425 -18.25 0.00 9.65
C PHE A 425 -18.14 -1.50 9.89
N GLU A 426 -19.16 -2.07 10.49
CA GLU A 426 -19.35 -3.51 10.58
C GLU A 426 -20.05 -3.99 9.30
N ALA A 427 -19.46 -4.96 8.61
CA ALA A 427 -20.06 -5.61 7.45
C ALA A 427 -20.73 -6.92 7.86
N LYS A 428 -21.98 -7.13 7.44
CA LYS A 428 -22.77 -8.35 7.65
C LYS A 428 -23.35 -8.87 6.34
N ASP A 429 -23.54 -10.19 6.26
CA ASP A 429 -24.25 -10.82 5.14
C ASP A 429 -25.79 -10.66 5.26
N ALA A 430 -26.52 -11.26 4.31
CA ALA A 430 -27.97 -11.19 4.25
C ALA A 430 -28.66 -11.85 5.47
N GLU A 431 -28.00 -12.83 6.10
CA GLU A 431 -28.47 -13.54 7.29
C GLU A 431 -28.06 -12.82 8.59
N GLY A 432 -27.38 -11.66 8.50
CA GLY A 432 -26.91 -10.89 9.63
C GLY A 432 -25.61 -11.41 10.27
N ARG A 433 -24.94 -12.40 9.66
CA ARG A 433 -23.67 -12.92 10.17
C ARG A 433 -22.55 -11.94 9.86
N PRO A 434 -21.62 -11.70 10.78
CA PRO A 434 -20.55 -10.75 10.58
C PRO A 434 -19.56 -11.24 9.48
N LEU A 435 -19.18 -10.31 8.61
CA LEU A 435 -18.18 -10.51 7.57
C LEU A 435 -16.83 -9.89 7.92
N GLY A 436 -16.81 -8.84 8.74
CA GLY A 436 -15.60 -8.14 9.16
C GLY A 436 -15.81 -6.66 9.43
N LEU A 437 -14.72 -5.91 9.56
CA LEU A 437 -14.73 -4.46 9.74
C LEU A 437 -14.12 -3.75 8.53
N LEU A 438 -14.70 -2.61 8.17
CA LEU A 438 -14.17 -1.64 7.23
C LEU A 438 -13.66 -0.41 7.99
N TYR A 439 -12.40 -0.03 7.76
CA TYR A 439 -11.83 1.27 8.11
C TYR A 439 -11.79 2.13 6.86
N LEU A 440 -12.50 3.24 6.86
CA LEU A 440 -12.67 4.13 5.72
C LEU A 440 -11.99 5.48 5.98
N ASP A 441 -10.87 5.73 5.31
CA ASP A 441 -10.04 6.93 5.44
C ASP A 441 -10.01 7.70 4.13
N CYS A 442 -11.00 8.56 3.89
CA CYS A 442 -11.22 9.14 2.57
C CYS A 442 -10.49 10.46 2.29
N PHE A 443 -10.13 11.24 3.31
CA PHE A 443 -9.71 12.63 3.09
C PHE A 443 -8.19 12.83 3.12
N VAL A 444 -7.71 13.77 2.28
CA VAL A 444 -6.31 14.16 2.21
C VAL A 444 -5.81 14.76 3.52
N ARG A 445 -4.57 14.42 3.92
CA ARG A 445 -3.83 15.06 5.02
C ARG A 445 -2.32 15.00 4.79
N LYS A 446 -1.58 15.80 5.53
CA LYS A 446 -0.10 15.80 5.50
C LYS A 446 0.43 14.41 5.84
N GLY A 447 1.43 13.95 5.10
CA GLY A 447 2.07 12.64 5.32
C GLY A 447 1.35 11.46 4.67
N LYS A 448 0.09 11.59 4.27
CA LYS A 448 -0.65 10.53 3.58
C LYS A 448 -0.17 10.36 2.15
N ARG A 449 0.08 9.11 1.73
CA ARG A 449 0.48 8.77 0.36
C ARG A 449 -0.60 9.19 -0.63
N GLY A 450 -0.22 9.71 -1.80
CA GLY A 450 -1.14 10.06 -2.87
C GLY A 450 -1.81 8.84 -3.52
N GLY A 451 -2.94 9.07 -4.18
CA GLY A 451 -3.77 8.04 -4.82
C GLY A 451 -4.85 7.49 -3.89
N ALA A 452 -5.40 6.32 -4.25
CA ALA A 452 -6.32 5.56 -3.41
C ALA A 452 -5.86 4.10 -3.38
N TRP A 453 -6.23 3.37 -2.34
CA TRP A 453 -5.92 1.95 -2.21
C TRP A 453 -6.79 1.27 -1.16
N CYS A 454 -7.05 0.01 -1.38
CA CYS A 454 -7.57 -0.91 -0.37
C CYS A 454 -6.42 -1.77 0.19
N SER A 455 -6.45 -2.05 1.48
CA SER A 455 -5.51 -2.94 2.18
C SER A 455 -6.24 -3.71 3.27
N ARG A 456 -5.53 -4.62 3.92
CA ARG A 456 -6.04 -5.35 5.08
C ARG A 456 -5.10 -5.17 6.26
N LEU A 457 -5.65 -4.84 7.44
CA LEU A 457 -4.95 -4.93 8.72
C LEU A 457 -4.84 -6.39 9.16
N ARG A 458 -5.82 -7.20 8.75
CA ARG A 458 -5.87 -8.64 8.95
C ARG A 458 -6.73 -9.27 7.87
N GLY A 459 -6.28 -10.37 7.27
CA GLY A 459 -7.05 -11.20 6.38
C GLY A 459 -8.01 -12.13 7.14
N TYR A 460 -8.90 -12.79 6.40
CA TYR A 460 -9.66 -13.92 6.94
C TYR A 460 -8.72 -15.07 7.25
N SER A 461 -8.93 -15.73 8.39
CA SER A 461 -8.29 -17.02 8.67
C SER A 461 -9.24 -17.91 9.48
N CYS A 462 -9.09 -19.22 9.30
CA CYS A 462 -9.82 -20.23 10.06
C CYS A 462 -8.80 -21.24 10.58
N ALA A 463 -8.56 -21.22 11.89
CA ALA A 463 -7.65 -22.15 12.55
C ALA A 463 -8.48 -23.09 13.45
N GLY A 464 -8.74 -24.31 12.95
CA GLY A 464 -9.68 -25.21 13.60
C GLY A 464 -11.09 -24.63 13.60
N GLU A 465 -11.74 -24.60 14.74
CA GLU A 465 -13.11 -24.06 14.89
C GLU A 465 -13.16 -22.53 15.05
N ARG A 466 -12.02 -21.88 15.24
CA ARG A 466 -11.98 -20.43 15.47
C ARG A 466 -11.81 -19.66 14.17
N GLU A 467 -12.89 -18.98 13.76
CA GLU A 467 -12.91 -18.05 12.67
C GLU A 467 -12.35 -16.67 13.11
N VAL A 468 -11.45 -16.10 12.30
CA VAL A 468 -10.91 -14.76 12.48
C VAL A 468 -11.32 -13.90 11.30
N LEU A 469 -12.17 -12.92 11.55
CA LEU A 469 -12.76 -12.08 10.51
C LEU A 469 -11.78 -11.00 10.02
N PRO A 470 -11.87 -10.60 8.73
CA PRO A 470 -10.98 -9.63 8.13
C PRO A 470 -11.22 -8.21 8.67
N LEU A 471 -10.14 -7.43 8.72
CA LEU A 471 -10.14 -6.00 8.97
C LEU A 471 -9.64 -5.31 7.71
N VAL A 472 -10.55 -4.73 6.94
CA VAL A 472 -10.28 -4.13 5.63
C VAL A 472 -10.13 -2.61 5.78
N THR A 473 -9.21 -2.01 5.03
CA THR A 473 -8.99 -0.57 5.03
C THR A 473 -9.11 -0.01 3.63
N ILE A 474 -9.84 1.08 3.47
CA ILE A 474 -9.86 1.90 2.26
C ILE A 474 -9.24 3.24 2.61
N SER A 475 -8.28 3.68 1.82
CA SER A 475 -7.66 4.99 1.93
C SER A 475 -7.78 5.73 0.61
N CYS A 476 -8.30 6.96 0.65
CA CYS A 476 -8.42 7.87 -0.48
C CYS A 476 -7.76 9.22 -0.16
N ASN A 477 -7.76 10.12 -1.13
CA ASN A 477 -7.25 11.48 -0.97
C ASN A 477 -8.26 12.51 -1.50
N PHE A 478 -9.52 12.38 -1.09
CA PHE A 478 -10.57 13.32 -1.48
C PHE A 478 -10.31 14.70 -0.88
N SER A 479 -10.71 15.71 -1.61
CA SER A 479 -10.56 17.09 -1.18
C SER A 479 -11.39 17.35 0.09
N ARG A 480 -10.79 18.04 1.08
CA ARG A 480 -11.52 18.47 2.27
C ARG A 480 -12.46 19.62 1.94
N ALA A 481 -13.69 19.54 2.41
CA ALA A 481 -14.56 20.70 2.44
C ALA A 481 -14.00 21.77 3.41
N ALA A 482 -14.30 23.03 3.17
CA ALA A 482 -14.11 24.07 4.19
C ALA A 482 -15.06 23.79 5.38
N GLU A 483 -14.67 24.26 6.55
CA GLU A 483 -15.48 24.12 7.76
C GLU A 483 -16.90 24.66 7.54
N GLY A 484 -17.90 23.93 7.97
CA GLY A 484 -19.31 24.27 7.76
C GLY A 484 -19.85 24.09 6.33
N ARG A 485 -19.03 23.59 5.39
CA ARG A 485 -19.48 23.31 4.01
C ARG A 485 -19.70 21.82 3.79
N PRO A 486 -20.70 21.44 2.94
CA PRO A 486 -20.96 20.06 2.62
C PRO A 486 -19.75 19.39 1.89
N LYS A 487 -19.49 18.14 2.20
CA LYS A 487 -18.42 17.33 1.59
C LYS A 487 -18.89 16.82 0.22
N LEU A 488 -18.71 17.63 -0.83
CA LEU A 488 -19.11 17.28 -2.20
C LEU A 488 -17.96 16.57 -2.94
N LEU A 489 -18.26 15.40 -3.48
CA LEU A 489 -17.33 14.64 -4.32
C LEU A 489 -17.38 15.08 -5.78
N SER A 490 -16.28 14.93 -6.49
CA SER A 490 -16.26 14.90 -7.95
C SER A 490 -16.68 13.52 -8.47
N THR A 491 -17.08 13.44 -9.72
CA THR A 491 -17.38 12.14 -10.39
C THR A 491 -16.18 11.19 -10.37
N SER A 492 -14.96 11.70 -10.43
CA SER A 492 -13.75 10.90 -10.32
C SER A 492 -13.58 10.32 -8.92
N GLU A 493 -13.84 11.10 -7.87
CA GLU A 493 -13.79 10.64 -6.48
C GLU A 493 -14.87 9.60 -6.19
N VAL A 494 -16.07 9.75 -6.76
CA VAL A 494 -17.13 8.74 -6.70
C VAL A 494 -16.67 7.42 -7.32
N LYS A 495 -16.14 7.47 -8.57
CA LYS A 495 -15.59 6.27 -9.23
C LYS A 495 -14.50 5.61 -8.40
N THR A 496 -13.61 6.39 -7.83
CA THR A 496 -12.54 5.89 -6.96
C THR A 496 -13.12 5.19 -5.73
N LEU A 497 -14.12 5.77 -5.07
CA LEU A 497 -14.73 5.16 -3.89
C LEU A 497 -15.37 3.80 -4.21
N PHE A 498 -16.13 3.70 -5.31
CA PHE A 498 -16.70 2.45 -5.78
C PHE A 498 -15.61 1.42 -6.15
N HIS A 499 -14.52 1.85 -6.78
CA HIS A 499 -13.40 0.97 -7.15
C HIS A 499 -12.72 0.36 -5.91
N GLU A 500 -12.34 1.20 -4.94
CA GLU A 500 -11.70 0.73 -3.70
C GLU A 500 -12.64 -0.13 -2.86
N PHE A 501 -13.94 0.19 -2.89
CA PHE A 501 -14.93 -0.63 -2.20
C PHE A 501 -15.10 -2.01 -2.87
N GLY A 502 -14.95 -2.11 -4.19
CA GLY A 502 -14.89 -3.41 -4.87
C GLY A 502 -13.76 -4.31 -4.35
N HIS A 503 -12.58 -3.73 -4.06
CA HIS A 503 -11.49 -4.46 -3.39
C HIS A 503 -11.84 -4.85 -1.95
N ALA A 504 -12.58 -3.99 -1.23
CA ALA A 504 -13.03 -4.32 0.12
C ALA A 504 -14.02 -5.48 0.13
N LEU A 505 -14.96 -5.53 -0.83
CA LEU A 505 -15.87 -6.65 -1.02
C LEU A 505 -15.11 -7.97 -1.24
N ALA A 506 -14.08 -7.96 -2.09
CA ALA A 506 -13.21 -9.11 -2.26
C ALA A 506 -12.54 -9.52 -0.93
N GLY A 507 -12.13 -8.55 -0.11
CA GLY A 507 -11.56 -8.80 1.21
C GLY A 507 -12.53 -9.46 2.20
N PHE A 508 -13.81 -9.09 2.17
CA PHE A 508 -14.85 -9.67 3.02
C PHE A 508 -15.32 -11.05 2.57
N LEU A 509 -15.37 -11.26 1.25
CA LEU A 509 -15.92 -12.47 0.64
C LEU A 509 -14.87 -13.57 0.42
N SER A 510 -13.57 -13.24 0.48
CA SER A 510 -12.49 -14.22 0.38
C SER A 510 -12.38 -15.02 1.67
N ARG A 511 -12.85 -16.25 1.67
CA ARG A 511 -12.82 -17.16 2.81
C ARG A 511 -12.08 -18.45 2.45
N GLY A 512 -11.32 -18.98 3.39
CA GLY A 512 -10.62 -20.23 3.26
C GLY A 512 -9.68 -20.50 4.43
N PRO A 513 -9.35 -21.78 4.71
CA PRO A 513 -8.53 -22.15 5.86
C PRO A 513 -7.05 -21.80 5.72
N TYR A 514 -6.59 -21.51 4.49
CA TYR A 514 -5.18 -21.28 4.19
C TYR A 514 -4.95 -19.85 3.67
N PRO A 515 -4.21 -18.98 4.40
CA PRO A 515 -3.88 -17.61 3.99
C PRO A 515 -3.27 -17.51 2.58
N GLN A 516 -2.44 -18.46 2.17
CA GLN A 516 -1.81 -18.51 0.84
C GLN A 516 -2.80 -18.54 -0.34
N VAL A 517 -4.04 -18.95 -0.14
CA VAL A 517 -5.04 -19.10 -1.21
C VAL A 517 -6.29 -18.24 -1.03
N THR A 518 -6.40 -17.51 0.07
CA THR A 518 -7.54 -16.62 0.35
C THR A 518 -7.30 -15.16 -0.08
N GLY A 519 -6.21 -14.85 -0.75
CA GLY A 519 -5.95 -13.58 -1.45
C GLY A 519 -5.24 -12.55 -0.66
#